data_5c9f417fa924c31fef67f98440c9fe8d
#
_entry.id   5c9f417fa924c31fef67f98440c9fe8d
#
_cell.length_a   1.000
_cell.length_b   1.000
_cell.length_c   1.000
_cell.angle_alpha   90.00
_cell.angle_beta   90.00
_cell.angle_gamma   90.00
#
_symmetry.space_group_name_H-M   'P 1'
#
loop_
_entity.id
_entity.type
_entity.pdbx_description
1 polymer ?
#
loop_
_entity_poly.entity_id
_entity_poly.type
_entity_poly.pdbx_seq_one_letter_code
_entity_poly.pdbx_strand_id
1 'polypeptide(L)'
;MKIIPSILVSASICATLGFSGIISGVSVIINDEPITLYEIYKYSEKYKVSKKESLNLLVREKLENSEIKRLRINADSFETDQYIEKLANNNGMSQYEFLNMLKTKNIELSDYKQEIRKKIKKEKLYGNIFSSKSTTIEESQIKDFYKSNLNQFKVANNFNVTAYSSNDDNNLIAIMKNPMLQHENVQIKNTTLQANNLNDQLKALLNSTKNGQFSKIIKIKNQPTMFYLKDKSDFITIPFKDVKQSIYRVLSQKNEAKIIKDYFEKVKSSASIDVVRSPS
;
A
#
# COMPACT_ATOMS: atom_id res chain seq x y z
N MET A 1 3.62 85.01 -6.22
CA MET A 1 5.09 84.94 -5.94
C MET A 1 5.34 83.81 -4.97
N LYS A 2 6.23 82.90 -5.32
CA LYS A 2 6.78 81.70 -4.64
C LYS A 2 6.18 80.39 -5.04
N ILE A 3 6.91 79.74 -5.90
CA ILE A 3 6.90 78.42 -6.37
C ILE A 3 7.40 77.46 -5.28
N ILE A 4 6.72 76.36 -5.03
CA ILE A 4 7.23 75.26 -4.21
C ILE A 4 7.19 73.95 -5.14
N PRO A 5 8.32 73.24 -5.30
CA PRO A 5 8.36 72.09 -6.17
C PRO A 5 7.80 70.84 -5.48
N SER A 6 6.97 70.15 -6.21
CA SER A 6 6.47 68.80 -5.89
C SER A 6 7.61 67.79 -6.00
N ILE A 7 7.92 67.14 -4.89
CA ILE A 7 8.79 65.97 -4.84
C ILE A 7 7.94 64.73 -5.13
N LEU A 8 8.12 64.15 -6.30
CA LEU A 8 7.61 62.86 -6.68
C LEU A 8 8.45 61.78 -5.99
N VAL A 9 7.89 61.14 -4.98
CA VAL A 9 8.44 59.93 -4.42
C VAL A 9 7.98 58.75 -5.31
N SER A 10 8.88 58.29 -6.12
CA SER A 10 8.70 57.09 -6.93
C SER A 10 8.88 55.86 -6.02
N ALA A 11 7.78 55.25 -5.60
CA ALA A 11 7.79 53.98 -4.92
C ALA A 11 8.06 52.88 -5.96
N SER A 12 9.29 52.41 -6.06
CA SER A 12 9.63 51.18 -6.81
C SER A 12 9.06 49.97 -6.08
N ILE A 13 7.93 49.48 -6.58
CA ILE A 13 7.41 48.15 -6.21
C ILE A 13 8.33 47.14 -6.91
N CYS A 14 9.30 46.61 -6.16
CA CYS A 14 9.99 45.36 -6.56
C CYS A 14 8.99 44.22 -6.47
N ALA A 15 8.30 43.98 -7.57
CA ALA A 15 7.60 42.71 -7.77
C ALA A 15 8.67 41.62 -7.81
N THR A 16 8.86 40.90 -6.74
CA THR A 16 9.57 39.64 -6.73
C THR A 16 8.72 38.66 -7.56
N LEU A 17 9.01 38.61 -8.86
CA LEU A 17 8.57 37.51 -9.70
C LEU A 17 9.17 36.25 -9.10
N GLY A 18 8.36 35.54 -8.35
CA GLY A 18 8.67 34.18 -7.96
C GLY A 18 8.99 33.41 -9.23
N PHE A 19 10.24 33.05 -9.39
CA PHE A 19 10.67 32.12 -10.44
C PHE A 19 9.96 30.79 -10.15
N SER A 20 8.77 30.60 -10.71
CA SER A 20 8.27 29.27 -10.97
C SER A 20 9.22 28.68 -12.02
N GLY A 21 10.23 27.96 -11.53
CA GLY A 21 11.22 27.32 -12.39
C GLY A 21 10.50 26.54 -13.47
N ILE A 22 10.87 26.76 -14.72
CA ILE A 22 10.34 26.04 -15.87
C ILE A 22 10.63 24.55 -15.66
N ILE A 23 9.62 23.82 -15.23
CA ILE A 23 9.66 22.34 -14.99
C ILE A 23 9.52 21.60 -16.33
N SER A 24 9.77 22.23 -17.47
CA SER A 24 9.54 21.71 -18.82
C SER A 24 10.82 21.27 -19.54
N GLY A 25 11.77 20.66 -18.81
CA GLY A 25 12.96 20.04 -19.42
C GLY A 25 12.86 18.52 -19.45
N VAL A 26 13.52 17.90 -20.43
CA VAL A 26 13.74 16.44 -20.45
C VAL A 26 14.75 16.09 -19.35
N SER A 27 14.41 15.10 -18.52
CA SER A 27 15.30 14.58 -17.48
C SER A 27 16.05 13.35 -17.96
N VAL A 28 15.35 12.37 -18.51
CA VAL A 28 15.91 11.11 -18.99
C VAL A 28 15.18 10.71 -20.28
N ILE A 29 15.89 10.11 -21.22
CA ILE A 29 15.30 9.48 -22.42
C ILE A 29 15.54 7.99 -22.33
N ILE A 30 14.49 7.19 -22.54
CA ILE A 30 14.54 5.72 -22.48
C ILE A 30 13.98 5.17 -23.78
N ASN A 31 14.83 4.50 -24.60
CA ASN A 31 14.42 3.97 -25.89
C ASN A 31 13.62 5.00 -26.71
N ASP A 32 14.15 6.23 -26.85
CA ASP A 32 13.56 7.39 -27.53
C ASP A 32 12.29 7.98 -26.86
N GLU A 33 11.84 7.44 -25.73
CA GLU A 33 10.72 8.02 -24.95
C GLU A 33 11.25 8.92 -23.83
N PRO A 34 10.96 10.24 -23.86
CA PRO A 34 11.43 11.17 -22.83
C PRO A 34 10.62 11.03 -21.53
N ILE A 35 11.30 11.30 -20.41
CA ILE A 35 10.73 11.59 -19.11
C ILE A 35 11.07 13.03 -18.77
N THR A 36 10.06 13.85 -18.55
CA THR A 36 10.23 15.28 -18.27
C THR A 36 10.33 15.56 -16.77
N LEU A 37 10.95 16.68 -16.40
CA LEU A 37 10.97 17.16 -15.01
C LEU A 37 9.55 17.43 -14.49
N TYR A 38 8.62 17.84 -15.36
CA TYR A 38 7.22 18.03 -15.03
C TYR A 38 6.53 16.71 -14.65
N GLU A 39 6.75 15.63 -15.42
CA GLU A 39 6.22 14.31 -15.09
C GLU A 39 6.76 13.83 -13.75
N ILE A 40 8.06 14.00 -13.48
CA ILE A 40 8.68 13.63 -12.20
C ILE A 40 8.04 14.40 -11.05
N TYR A 41 7.88 15.72 -11.19
CA TYR A 41 7.21 16.56 -10.18
C TYR A 41 5.78 16.11 -9.94
N LYS A 42 4.98 15.99 -11.01
CA LYS A 42 3.58 15.55 -10.93
C LYS A 42 3.44 14.18 -10.27
N TYR A 43 4.36 13.25 -10.57
CA TYR A 43 4.39 11.91 -9.99
C TYR A 43 4.74 11.96 -8.50
N SER A 44 5.73 12.78 -8.13
CA SER A 44 6.13 13.02 -6.73
C SER A 44 4.96 13.55 -5.89
N GLU A 45 4.24 14.55 -6.41
CA GLU A 45 3.06 15.12 -5.74
C GLU A 45 1.91 14.11 -5.60
N LYS A 46 1.65 13.35 -6.67
CA LYS A 46 0.54 12.36 -6.68
C LYS A 46 0.77 11.22 -5.68
N TYR A 47 2.00 10.69 -5.61
CA TYR A 47 2.32 9.51 -4.81
C TYR A 47 3.04 9.82 -3.50
N LYS A 48 3.32 11.09 -3.22
CA LYS A 48 4.02 11.56 -2.01
C LYS A 48 5.37 10.88 -1.79
N VAL A 49 6.11 10.73 -2.86
CA VAL A 49 7.47 10.14 -2.88
C VAL A 49 8.51 11.17 -3.34
N SER A 50 9.79 10.90 -3.10
CA SER A 50 10.87 11.80 -3.55
C SER A 50 10.94 11.89 -5.09
N LYS A 51 11.50 12.98 -5.63
CA LYS A 51 11.73 13.14 -7.08
C LYS A 51 12.58 12.00 -7.66
N LYS A 52 13.60 11.54 -6.91
CA LYS A 52 14.45 10.41 -7.30
C LYS A 52 13.65 9.11 -7.41
N GLU A 53 12.77 8.86 -6.46
CA GLU A 53 11.89 7.68 -6.47
C GLU A 53 10.85 7.78 -7.59
N SER A 54 10.28 8.97 -7.82
CA SER A 54 9.38 9.26 -8.95
C SER A 54 10.05 8.96 -10.28
N LEU A 55 11.31 9.39 -10.47
CA LEU A 55 12.08 9.06 -11.66
C LEU A 55 12.23 7.55 -11.83
N ASN A 56 12.60 6.81 -10.78
CA ASN A 56 12.74 5.35 -10.84
C ASN A 56 11.42 4.67 -11.22
N LEU A 57 10.29 5.13 -10.69
CA LEU A 57 8.96 4.60 -11.02
C LEU A 57 8.58 4.91 -12.48
N LEU A 58 8.85 6.12 -12.96
CA LEU A 58 8.61 6.50 -14.37
C LEU A 58 9.52 5.72 -15.33
N VAL A 59 10.80 5.53 -14.98
CA VAL A 59 11.72 4.66 -15.76
C VAL A 59 11.14 3.25 -15.86
N ARG A 60 10.67 2.71 -14.73
CA ARG A 60 10.04 1.39 -14.72
C ARG A 60 8.80 1.34 -15.60
N GLU A 61 7.93 2.33 -15.52
CA GLU A 61 6.71 2.43 -16.35
C GLU A 61 7.04 2.49 -17.85
N LYS A 62 8.06 3.26 -18.25
CA LYS A 62 8.51 3.32 -19.66
C LYS A 62 9.03 1.97 -20.14
N LEU A 63 9.83 1.27 -19.32
CA LEU A 63 10.31 -0.08 -19.65
C LEU A 63 9.16 -1.09 -19.76
N GLU A 64 8.17 -1.04 -18.88
CA GLU A 64 6.96 -1.87 -18.95
C GLU A 64 6.18 -1.62 -20.24
N ASN A 65 5.98 -0.36 -20.60
CA ASN A 65 5.29 0.01 -21.84
C ASN A 65 6.06 -0.45 -23.10
N SER A 66 7.39 -0.35 -23.07
CA SER A 66 8.25 -0.86 -24.14
C SER A 66 8.09 -2.38 -24.30
N GLU A 67 8.11 -3.13 -23.21
CA GLU A 67 7.92 -4.59 -23.22
C GLU A 67 6.50 -4.99 -23.66
N ILE A 68 5.46 -4.27 -23.24
CA ILE A 68 4.08 -4.46 -23.71
C ILE A 68 3.99 -4.30 -25.21
N LYS A 69 4.64 -3.25 -25.79
CA LYS A 69 4.71 -3.03 -27.24
C LYS A 69 5.50 -4.15 -27.92
N ARG A 70 6.69 -4.49 -27.43
CA ARG A 70 7.56 -5.53 -27.99
C ARG A 70 6.88 -6.90 -28.03
N LEU A 71 6.19 -7.27 -26.97
CA LEU A 71 5.46 -8.54 -26.84
C LEU A 71 4.05 -8.51 -27.45
N ARG A 72 3.64 -7.37 -28.06
CA ARG A 72 2.33 -7.16 -28.69
C ARG A 72 1.16 -7.50 -27.74
N ILE A 73 1.31 -7.18 -26.45
CA ILE A 73 0.27 -7.43 -25.45
C ILE A 73 -0.86 -6.42 -25.66
N ASN A 74 -2.06 -6.93 -25.85
CA ASN A 74 -3.28 -6.14 -26.02
C ASN A 74 -4.32 -6.41 -24.93
N ALA A 75 -5.23 -5.46 -24.76
CA ALA A 75 -6.45 -5.60 -23.96
C ALA A 75 -7.61 -5.04 -24.78
N ASP A 76 -8.56 -5.87 -25.14
CA ASP A 76 -9.72 -5.49 -25.93
C ASP A 76 -10.86 -4.91 -25.06
N SER A 77 -11.96 -4.55 -25.73
CA SER A 77 -13.10 -3.95 -25.03
C SER A 77 -13.81 -4.96 -24.14
N PHE A 78 -13.89 -6.22 -24.57
CA PHE A 78 -14.55 -7.27 -23.82
C PHE A 78 -13.82 -7.56 -22.49
N GLU A 79 -12.50 -7.72 -22.55
CA GLU A 79 -11.65 -7.89 -21.36
C GLU A 79 -11.77 -6.69 -20.41
N THR A 80 -11.85 -5.48 -20.97
CA THR A 80 -12.01 -4.25 -20.20
C THR A 80 -13.34 -4.23 -19.45
N ASP A 81 -14.42 -4.59 -20.14
CA ASP A 81 -15.77 -4.59 -19.56
C ASP A 81 -15.92 -5.70 -18.50
N GLN A 82 -15.38 -6.90 -18.74
CA GLN A 82 -15.31 -7.97 -17.74
C GLN A 82 -14.51 -7.57 -16.50
N TYR A 83 -13.40 -6.84 -16.69
CA TYR A 83 -12.59 -6.38 -15.58
C TYR A 83 -13.36 -5.37 -14.72
N ILE A 84 -14.12 -4.45 -15.34
CA ILE A 84 -14.97 -3.47 -14.65
C ILE A 84 -16.09 -4.20 -13.90
N GLU A 85 -16.73 -5.18 -14.51
CA GLU A 85 -17.76 -6.00 -13.86
C GLU A 85 -17.22 -6.72 -12.62
N LYS A 86 -16.03 -7.35 -12.75
CA LYS A 86 -15.35 -7.98 -11.60
C LYS A 86 -15.04 -7.00 -10.49
N LEU A 87 -14.61 -5.76 -10.83
CA LEU A 87 -14.38 -4.71 -9.82
C LEU A 87 -15.67 -4.30 -9.13
N ALA A 88 -16.77 -4.14 -9.87
CA ALA A 88 -18.08 -3.83 -9.31
C ALA A 88 -18.52 -4.91 -8.32
N ASN A 89 -18.49 -6.18 -8.74
CA ASN A 89 -18.87 -7.33 -7.92
C ASN A 89 -18.01 -7.45 -6.65
N ASN A 90 -16.70 -7.22 -6.73
CA ASN A 90 -15.80 -7.21 -5.57
C ASN A 90 -16.12 -6.09 -4.55
N ASN A 91 -16.80 -5.04 -4.99
CA ASN A 91 -17.29 -3.95 -4.12
C ASN A 91 -18.76 -4.13 -3.72
N GLY A 92 -19.36 -5.27 -4.00
CA GLY A 92 -20.78 -5.55 -3.69
C GLY A 92 -21.76 -4.72 -4.50
N MET A 93 -21.37 -4.27 -5.70
CA MET A 93 -22.15 -3.43 -6.60
C MET A 93 -22.43 -4.17 -7.91
N SER A 94 -23.57 -3.88 -8.54
CA SER A 94 -23.77 -4.18 -9.96
C SER A 94 -22.87 -3.28 -10.83
N GLN A 95 -22.62 -3.70 -12.07
CA GLN A 95 -21.86 -2.88 -13.02
C GLN A 95 -22.53 -1.52 -13.25
N TYR A 96 -23.86 -1.47 -13.30
CA TYR A 96 -24.62 -0.24 -13.46
C TYR A 96 -24.40 0.74 -12.29
N GLU A 97 -24.49 0.26 -11.05
CA GLU A 97 -24.24 1.07 -9.84
C GLU A 97 -22.81 1.59 -9.82
N PHE A 98 -21.86 0.74 -10.19
CA PHE A 98 -20.44 1.11 -10.27
C PHE A 98 -20.19 2.23 -11.30
N LEU A 99 -20.78 2.12 -12.50
CA LEU A 99 -20.68 3.15 -13.53
C LEU A 99 -21.34 4.47 -13.11
N ASN A 100 -22.49 4.42 -12.43
CA ASN A 100 -23.12 5.61 -11.87
C ASN A 100 -22.25 6.26 -10.78
N MET A 101 -21.60 5.47 -9.94
CA MET A 101 -20.67 5.99 -8.94
C MET A 101 -19.49 6.73 -9.61
N LEU A 102 -18.92 6.21 -10.70
CA LEU A 102 -17.86 6.91 -11.44
C LEU A 102 -18.36 8.25 -11.96
N LYS A 103 -19.56 8.28 -12.56
CA LYS A 103 -20.19 9.52 -13.05
C LYS A 103 -20.41 10.54 -11.93
N THR A 104 -20.89 10.11 -10.77
CA THR A 104 -21.09 10.97 -9.60
C THR A 104 -19.78 11.58 -9.09
N LYS A 105 -18.67 10.87 -9.27
CA LYS A 105 -17.32 11.34 -8.92
C LYS A 105 -16.65 12.15 -10.03
N ASN A 106 -17.38 12.52 -11.11
CA ASN A 106 -16.85 13.20 -12.29
C ASN A 106 -15.68 12.48 -12.96
N ILE A 107 -15.71 11.13 -12.98
CA ILE A 107 -14.71 10.31 -13.65
C ILE A 107 -15.25 9.92 -15.02
N GLU A 108 -14.61 10.39 -16.08
CA GLU A 108 -14.98 10.05 -17.45
C GLU A 108 -14.77 8.56 -17.72
N LEU A 109 -15.81 7.90 -18.25
CA LEU A 109 -15.79 6.45 -18.48
C LEU A 109 -14.71 6.05 -19.51
N SER A 110 -14.47 6.87 -20.51
CA SER A 110 -13.41 6.67 -21.53
C SER A 110 -12.03 6.60 -20.89
N ASP A 111 -11.74 7.55 -19.99
CA ASP A 111 -10.46 7.63 -19.29
C ASP A 111 -10.30 6.46 -18.31
N TYR A 112 -11.38 6.14 -17.58
CA TYR A 112 -11.38 5.00 -16.69
C TYR A 112 -11.12 3.69 -17.45
N LYS A 113 -11.79 3.47 -18.59
CA LYS A 113 -11.53 2.31 -19.45
C LYS A 113 -10.10 2.26 -19.98
N GLN A 114 -9.49 3.40 -20.29
CA GLN A 114 -8.07 3.46 -20.70
C GLN A 114 -7.14 3.01 -19.57
N GLU A 115 -7.38 3.48 -18.33
CA GLU A 115 -6.60 3.05 -17.17
C GLU A 115 -6.76 1.55 -16.88
N ILE A 116 -7.98 1.02 -17.02
CA ILE A 116 -8.21 -0.44 -16.90
C ILE A 116 -7.46 -1.22 -17.99
N ARG A 117 -7.46 -0.75 -19.25
CA ARG A 117 -6.69 -1.40 -20.32
C ARG A 117 -5.20 -1.42 -20.03
N LYS A 118 -4.64 -0.30 -19.54
CA LYS A 118 -3.22 -0.27 -19.10
C LYS A 118 -2.96 -1.30 -18.02
N LYS A 119 -3.85 -1.40 -17.04
CA LYS A 119 -3.76 -2.36 -15.95
C LYS A 119 -3.80 -3.80 -16.45
N ILE A 120 -4.76 -4.15 -17.31
CA ILE A 120 -4.85 -5.49 -17.91
C ILE A 120 -3.58 -5.85 -18.68
N LYS A 121 -3.07 -4.91 -19.50
CA LYS A 121 -1.81 -5.13 -20.26
C LYS A 121 -0.63 -5.40 -19.32
N LYS A 122 -0.54 -4.65 -18.23
CA LYS A 122 0.51 -4.84 -17.24
C LYS A 122 0.37 -6.19 -16.50
N GLU A 123 -0.83 -6.58 -16.13
CA GLU A 123 -1.11 -7.88 -15.51
C GLU A 123 -0.74 -9.04 -16.48
N LYS A 124 -1.09 -8.92 -17.76
CA LYS A 124 -0.70 -9.89 -18.79
C LYS A 124 0.82 -9.96 -18.98
N LEU A 125 1.51 -8.81 -18.99
CA LEU A 125 2.97 -8.75 -19.07
C LEU A 125 3.60 -9.52 -17.90
N TYR A 126 3.17 -9.25 -16.69
CA TYR A 126 3.70 -9.91 -15.50
C TYR A 126 3.37 -11.40 -15.47
N GLY A 127 2.14 -11.77 -15.86
CA GLY A 127 1.76 -13.16 -16.02
C GLY A 127 2.64 -13.91 -17.01
N ASN A 128 2.93 -13.32 -18.16
CA ASN A 128 3.82 -13.91 -19.18
C ASN A 128 5.26 -14.06 -18.66
N ILE A 129 5.80 -13.03 -17.99
CA ILE A 129 7.14 -13.07 -17.41
C ILE A 129 7.21 -14.17 -16.35
N PHE A 130 6.23 -14.24 -15.45
CA PHE A 130 6.19 -15.24 -14.42
C PHE A 130 6.08 -16.65 -14.98
N SER A 131 5.12 -16.89 -15.88
CA SER A 131 4.91 -18.22 -16.51
C SER A 131 6.13 -18.73 -17.25
N SER A 132 6.91 -17.82 -17.87
CA SER A 132 8.13 -18.20 -18.60
C SER A 132 9.32 -18.57 -17.72
N LYS A 133 9.31 -18.21 -16.43
CA LYS A 133 10.45 -18.34 -15.50
C LYS A 133 10.08 -18.95 -14.15
N SER A 134 8.80 -19.24 -13.94
CA SER A 134 8.34 -19.80 -12.68
C SER A 134 8.95 -21.18 -12.44
N THR A 135 9.53 -21.34 -11.27
CA THR A 135 9.97 -22.64 -10.74
C THR A 135 8.98 -23.05 -9.64
N THR A 136 8.67 -24.32 -9.59
CA THR A 136 7.86 -24.88 -8.51
C THR A 136 8.61 -24.71 -7.19
N ILE A 137 7.88 -24.27 -6.16
CA ILE A 137 8.44 -24.21 -4.80
C ILE A 137 8.34 -25.60 -4.22
N GLU A 138 9.50 -26.17 -3.96
CA GLU A 138 9.64 -27.52 -3.40
C GLU A 138 9.28 -27.53 -1.91
N GLU A 139 8.75 -28.64 -1.44
CA GLU A 139 8.42 -28.80 -0.01
C GLU A 139 9.63 -28.63 0.91
N SER A 140 10.81 -28.99 0.44
CA SER A 140 12.07 -28.75 1.13
C SER A 140 12.28 -27.27 1.46
N GLN A 141 12.07 -26.37 0.49
CA GLN A 141 12.19 -24.92 0.66
C GLN A 141 11.19 -24.38 1.69
N ILE A 142 9.96 -24.92 1.72
CA ILE A 142 8.95 -24.56 2.70
C ILE A 142 9.37 -24.99 4.11
N LYS A 143 9.92 -26.23 4.23
CA LYS A 143 10.44 -26.75 5.50
C LYS A 143 11.64 -25.97 6.00
N ASP A 144 12.55 -25.62 5.10
CA ASP A 144 13.75 -24.85 5.44
C ASP A 144 13.39 -23.43 5.89
N PHE A 145 12.42 -22.80 5.21
CA PHE A 145 11.89 -21.51 5.66
C PHE A 145 11.30 -21.60 7.07
N TYR A 146 10.48 -22.61 7.33
CA TYR A 146 9.90 -22.84 8.64
C TYR A 146 10.97 -23.02 9.72
N LYS A 147 11.95 -23.89 9.49
CA LYS A 147 13.03 -24.16 10.44
C LYS A 147 13.89 -22.92 10.71
N SER A 148 14.22 -22.16 9.66
CA SER A 148 15.03 -20.95 9.76
C SER A 148 14.32 -19.77 10.40
N ASN A 149 12.98 -19.84 10.50
CA ASN A 149 12.13 -18.74 10.99
C ASN A 149 11.20 -19.16 12.14
N LEU A 150 11.56 -20.16 12.94
CA LEU A 150 10.73 -20.69 14.02
C LEU A 150 10.14 -19.62 14.96
N ASN A 151 10.90 -18.55 15.21
CA ASN A 151 10.43 -17.45 16.05
C ASN A 151 9.21 -16.70 15.47
N GLN A 152 9.01 -16.70 14.15
CA GLN A 152 7.83 -16.10 13.48
C GLN A 152 6.58 -16.95 13.67
N PHE A 153 6.73 -18.22 14.03
CA PHE A 153 5.66 -19.18 14.22
C PHE A 153 5.38 -19.45 15.70
N LYS A 154 5.99 -18.68 16.59
CA LYS A 154 5.67 -18.73 18.02
C LYS A 154 4.47 -17.86 18.33
N VAL A 155 3.50 -18.43 19.00
CA VAL A 155 2.31 -17.73 19.53
C VAL A 155 2.21 -17.96 21.02
N ALA A 156 1.74 -16.96 21.73
CA ALA A 156 1.51 -17.10 23.16
C ALA A 156 0.30 -18.01 23.42
N ASN A 157 0.41 -18.85 24.42
CA ASN A 157 -0.68 -19.67 24.91
C ASN A 157 -1.42 -18.98 26.07
N ASN A 158 -0.75 -18.11 26.82
CA ASN A 158 -1.34 -17.35 27.91
C ASN A 158 -1.19 -15.84 27.69
N PHE A 159 -2.27 -15.09 27.98
CA PHE A 159 -2.31 -13.63 27.86
C PHE A 159 -2.77 -13.05 29.22
N ASN A 160 -1.90 -12.33 29.90
CA ASN A 160 -2.25 -11.57 31.08
C ASN A 160 -2.77 -10.20 30.64
N VAL A 161 -4.05 -9.95 30.83
CA VAL A 161 -4.73 -8.76 30.30
C VAL A 161 -5.56 -8.07 31.36
N THR A 162 -5.77 -6.76 31.17
CA THR A 162 -6.90 -6.05 31.75
C THR A 162 -7.94 -5.84 30.66
N ALA A 163 -9.11 -6.43 30.85
CA ALA A 163 -10.25 -6.24 29.95
C ALA A 163 -11.05 -5.00 30.37
N TYR A 164 -11.37 -4.14 29.42
CA TYR A 164 -12.21 -2.95 29.56
C TYR A 164 -13.44 -3.14 28.70
N SER A 165 -14.62 -3.07 29.30
CA SER A 165 -15.90 -3.25 28.59
C SER A 165 -16.81 -2.07 28.88
N SER A 166 -17.51 -1.57 27.86
CA SER A 166 -18.49 -0.49 27.99
C SER A 166 -19.63 -0.68 27.01
N ASN A 167 -20.74 0.01 27.20
CA ASN A 167 -21.83 0.06 26.23
C ASN A 167 -21.58 1.09 25.10
N ASP A 168 -20.54 1.93 25.24
CA ASP A 168 -20.17 2.95 24.28
C ASP A 168 -18.65 2.90 24.00
N ASP A 169 -18.29 2.83 22.71
CA ASP A 169 -16.90 2.83 22.22
C ASP A 169 -16.15 4.10 22.66
N ASN A 170 -16.84 5.24 22.77
CA ASN A 170 -16.22 6.51 23.15
C ASN A 170 -15.61 6.46 24.56
N ASN A 171 -16.23 5.75 25.48
CA ASN A 171 -15.70 5.56 26.83
C ASN A 171 -14.37 4.80 26.81
N LEU A 172 -14.27 3.77 25.96
CA LEU A 172 -13.05 3.00 25.77
C LEU A 172 -11.95 3.81 25.06
N ILE A 173 -12.33 4.62 24.07
CA ILE A 173 -11.42 5.53 23.38
C ILE A 173 -10.85 6.58 24.36
N ALA A 174 -11.67 7.10 25.28
CA ALA A 174 -11.21 8.05 26.29
C ALA A 174 -10.16 7.42 27.22
N ILE A 175 -10.37 6.19 27.69
CA ILE A 175 -9.38 5.44 28.50
C ILE A 175 -8.11 5.15 27.68
N MET A 176 -8.25 4.79 26.39
CA MET A 176 -7.07 4.54 25.53
C MET A 176 -6.18 5.80 25.39
N LYS A 177 -6.78 7.00 25.36
CA LYS A 177 -6.07 8.28 25.32
C LYS A 177 -5.50 8.68 26.67
N ASN A 178 -6.18 8.35 27.75
CA ASN A 178 -5.74 8.64 29.12
C ASN A 178 -5.98 7.42 30.01
N PRO A 179 -5.01 6.50 30.13
CA PRO A 179 -5.15 5.26 30.92
C PRO A 179 -5.41 5.46 32.42
N MET A 180 -5.16 6.66 32.93
CA MET A 180 -5.42 7.01 34.35
C MET A 180 -6.89 7.45 34.58
N LEU A 181 -7.66 7.62 33.52
CA LEU A 181 -9.04 8.06 33.62
C LEU A 181 -9.90 6.95 34.23
N GLN A 182 -10.55 7.27 35.34
CA GLN A 182 -11.61 6.42 35.88
C GLN A 182 -12.93 6.80 35.20
N HIS A 183 -13.61 5.81 34.64
CA HIS A 183 -14.88 6.01 33.93
C HIS A 183 -15.95 5.09 34.52
N GLU A 184 -16.99 5.69 35.13
CA GLU A 184 -18.06 4.92 35.84
C GLU A 184 -18.77 3.90 34.95
N ASN A 185 -18.86 4.20 33.63
CA ASN A 185 -19.52 3.35 32.64
C ASN A 185 -18.58 2.32 31.98
N VAL A 186 -17.41 2.06 32.57
CA VAL A 186 -16.45 1.08 32.08
C VAL A 186 -16.17 0.03 33.13
N GLN A 187 -16.47 -1.22 32.81
CA GLN A 187 -16.11 -2.37 33.63
C GLN A 187 -14.64 -2.74 33.33
N ILE A 188 -13.86 -2.89 34.41
CA ILE A 188 -12.45 -3.24 34.31
C ILE A 188 -12.25 -4.59 35.03
N LYS A 189 -11.66 -5.56 34.32
CA LYS A 189 -11.37 -6.87 34.83
C LYS A 189 -9.97 -7.34 34.51
N ASN A 190 -9.15 -7.64 35.51
CA ASN A 190 -7.87 -8.32 35.35
C ASN A 190 -8.09 -9.82 35.20
N THR A 191 -7.50 -10.42 34.16
CA THR A 191 -7.66 -11.86 33.93
C THR A 191 -6.50 -12.40 33.10
N THR A 192 -6.25 -13.70 33.23
CA THR A 192 -5.38 -14.42 32.31
C THR A 192 -6.26 -15.24 31.38
N LEU A 193 -6.05 -15.02 30.08
CA LEU A 193 -6.76 -15.71 29.01
C LEU A 193 -5.87 -16.79 28.42
N GLN A 194 -6.38 -18.03 28.35
CA GLN A 194 -5.68 -19.13 27.68
C GLN A 194 -6.13 -19.23 26.23
N ALA A 195 -5.17 -19.37 25.30
CA ALA A 195 -5.45 -19.42 23.87
C ALA A 195 -6.48 -20.49 23.50
N ASN A 196 -6.44 -21.66 24.14
CA ASN A 196 -7.35 -22.77 23.87
C ASN A 196 -8.83 -22.43 24.12
N ASN A 197 -9.10 -21.45 24.97
CA ASN A 197 -10.45 -21.01 25.33
C ASN A 197 -10.93 -19.81 24.49
N LEU A 198 -10.12 -19.36 23.53
CA LEU A 198 -10.41 -18.19 22.70
C LEU A 198 -10.76 -18.60 21.28
N ASN A 199 -11.63 -17.82 20.64
CA ASN A 199 -11.82 -17.94 19.20
C ASN A 199 -10.60 -17.39 18.44
N ASP A 200 -10.49 -17.72 17.15
CA ASP A 200 -9.32 -17.36 16.33
C ASP A 200 -9.14 -15.85 16.16
N GLN A 201 -10.25 -15.09 16.10
CA GLN A 201 -10.22 -13.64 16.02
C GLN A 201 -9.58 -13.01 17.27
N LEU A 202 -9.94 -13.47 18.45
CA LEU A 202 -9.40 -12.96 19.71
C LEU A 202 -7.94 -13.41 19.92
N LYS A 203 -7.61 -14.65 19.53
CA LYS A 203 -6.21 -15.12 19.51
C LYS A 203 -5.34 -14.23 18.63
N ALA A 204 -5.79 -13.94 17.40
CA ALA A 204 -5.06 -13.09 16.46
C ALA A 204 -4.90 -11.66 17.02
N LEU A 205 -5.96 -11.11 17.59
CA LEU A 205 -5.95 -9.78 18.20
C LEU A 205 -4.90 -9.69 19.32
N LEU A 206 -4.94 -10.62 20.28
CA LEU A 206 -4.03 -10.60 21.43
C LEU A 206 -2.58 -10.89 21.02
N ASN A 207 -2.35 -11.82 20.09
CA ASN A 207 -1.02 -12.08 19.57
C ASN A 207 -0.42 -10.87 18.82
N SER A 208 -1.23 -10.10 18.08
CA SER A 208 -0.80 -8.90 17.36
C SER A 208 -0.61 -7.67 18.25
N THR A 209 -1.26 -7.63 19.42
CA THR A 209 -1.11 -6.53 20.39
C THR A 209 0.24 -6.64 21.09
N LYS A 210 0.98 -5.55 21.21
CA LYS A 210 2.26 -5.52 21.93
C LYS A 210 2.05 -5.45 23.44
N ASN A 211 2.97 -6.01 24.22
CA ASN A 211 2.96 -5.86 25.67
C ASN A 211 2.98 -4.38 26.04
N GLY A 212 2.20 -3.97 27.03
CA GLY A 212 2.04 -2.60 27.46
C GLY A 212 1.13 -1.74 26.56
N GLN A 213 0.38 -2.34 25.65
CA GLN A 213 -0.52 -1.62 24.72
C GLN A 213 -1.95 -2.10 24.81
N PHE A 214 -2.87 -1.22 24.42
CA PHE A 214 -4.27 -1.56 24.20
C PHE A 214 -4.47 -2.26 22.85
N SER A 215 -5.36 -3.23 22.82
CA SER A 215 -5.87 -3.83 21.59
C SER A 215 -6.82 -2.86 20.88
N LYS A 216 -7.19 -3.21 19.63
CA LYS A 216 -8.37 -2.61 19.01
C LYS A 216 -9.63 -2.96 19.81
N ILE A 217 -10.64 -2.08 19.75
CA ILE A 217 -11.96 -2.35 20.32
C ILE A 217 -12.64 -3.41 19.43
N ILE A 218 -13.17 -4.45 20.05
CA ILE A 218 -13.96 -5.49 19.40
C ILE A 218 -15.28 -5.68 20.16
N LYS A 219 -16.28 -6.28 19.51
CA LYS A 219 -17.53 -6.62 20.18
C LYS A 219 -17.49 -8.05 20.68
N ILE A 220 -17.63 -8.25 22.00
CA ILE A 220 -17.80 -9.56 22.63
C ILE A 220 -19.21 -9.62 23.18
N LYS A 221 -20.04 -10.56 22.69
CA LYS A 221 -21.46 -10.65 23.05
C LYS A 221 -22.20 -9.32 22.90
N ASN A 222 -21.97 -8.62 21.79
CA ASN A 222 -22.51 -7.29 21.46
C ASN A 222 -22.00 -6.13 22.35
N GLN A 223 -21.07 -6.36 23.28
CA GLN A 223 -20.50 -5.34 24.13
C GLN A 223 -19.12 -4.92 23.63
N PRO A 224 -18.87 -3.63 23.37
CA PRO A 224 -17.54 -3.11 23.08
C PRO A 224 -16.55 -3.49 24.17
N THR A 225 -15.46 -4.08 23.79
CA THR A 225 -14.42 -4.56 24.70
C THR A 225 -13.05 -4.31 24.10
N MET A 226 -12.10 -3.84 24.91
CA MET A 226 -10.69 -3.77 24.56
C MET A 226 -9.84 -4.40 25.66
N PHE A 227 -8.64 -4.78 25.33
CA PHE A 227 -7.70 -5.40 26.25
C PHE A 227 -6.42 -4.58 26.35
N TYR A 228 -6.01 -4.27 27.56
CA TYR A 228 -4.64 -3.85 27.82
C TYR A 228 -3.81 -5.10 28.06
N LEU A 229 -2.87 -5.37 27.17
CA LEU A 229 -2.01 -6.55 27.27
C LEU A 229 -0.82 -6.26 28.18
N LYS A 230 -0.83 -6.87 29.37
CA LYS A 230 0.27 -6.74 30.32
C LYS A 230 1.46 -7.59 29.88
N ASP A 231 1.20 -8.86 29.62
CA ASP A 231 2.24 -9.83 29.26
C ASP A 231 1.69 -11.00 28.46
N LYS A 232 2.60 -11.66 27.74
CA LYS A 232 2.40 -12.92 27.01
C LYS A 232 3.35 -13.97 27.54
N SER A 233 2.85 -15.16 27.79
CA SER A 233 3.67 -16.26 28.29
C SER A 233 3.29 -17.60 27.68
N ASP A 234 4.06 -18.64 28.02
CA ASP A 234 3.82 -20.00 27.55
C ASP A 234 3.74 -20.09 26.02
N PHE A 235 4.83 -19.69 25.35
CA PHE A 235 4.91 -19.66 23.89
C PHE A 235 4.98 -21.07 23.31
N ILE A 236 4.08 -21.36 22.40
CA ILE A 236 4.07 -22.58 21.60
C ILE A 236 4.44 -22.27 20.15
N THR A 237 5.10 -23.21 19.51
CA THR A 237 5.40 -23.10 18.07
C THR A 237 4.27 -23.75 17.28
N ILE A 238 3.67 -23.00 16.37
CA ILE A 238 2.62 -23.53 15.47
C ILE A 238 3.21 -24.66 14.63
N PRO A 239 2.61 -25.83 14.58
CA PRO A 239 3.12 -26.96 13.82
C PRO A 239 3.27 -26.64 12.33
N PHE A 240 4.30 -27.19 11.68
CA PHE A 240 4.56 -26.99 10.27
C PHE A 240 3.35 -27.22 9.37
N LYS A 241 2.57 -28.27 9.63
CA LYS A 241 1.34 -28.62 8.87
C LYS A 241 0.35 -27.47 8.79
N ASP A 242 0.22 -26.68 9.87
CA ASP A 242 -0.78 -25.62 10.00
C ASP A 242 -0.34 -24.32 9.32
N VAL A 243 0.97 -24.15 9.10
CA VAL A 243 1.54 -22.95 8.46
C VAL A 243 2.09 -23.22 7.05
N LYS A 244 2.17 -24.48 6.61
CA LYS A 244 2.72 -24.88 5.31
C LYS A 244 2.16 -24.05 4.16
N GLN A 245 0.82 -23.90 4.09
CA GLN A 245 0.16 -23.18 3.01
C GLN A 245 0.41 -21.65 3.07
N SER A 246 0.54 -21.09 4.27
CA SER A 246 0.87 -19.67 4.41
C SER A 246 2.31 -19.38 4.01
N ILE A 247 3.24 -20.27 4.37
CA ILE A 247 4.65 -20.20 3.96
C ILE A 247 4.77 -20.33 2.44
N TYR A 248 4.08 -21.29 1.85
CA TYR A 248 4.05 -21.45 0.39
C TYR A 248 3.63 -20.14 -0.30
N ARG A 249 2.54 -19.49 0.15
CA ARG A 249 2.10 -18.20 -0.40
C ARG A 249 3.16 -17.11 -0.27
N VAL A 250 3.80 -17.00 0.89
CA VAL A 250 4.88 -16.01 1.11
C VAL A 250 6.07 -16.27 0.18
N LEU A 251 6.49 -17.52 0.04
CA LEU A 251 7.59 -17.89 -0.85
C LEU A 251 7.22 -17.66 -2.32
N SER A 252 5.99 -17.99 -2.72
CA SER A 252 5.48 -17.73 -4.08
C SER A 252 5.52 -16.26 -4.42
N GLN A 253 5.01 -15.41 -3.53
CA GLN A 253 5.03 -13.95 -3.73
C GLN A 253 6.45 -13.39 -3.80
N LYS A 254 7.35 -13.87 -2.95
CA LYS A 254 8.78 -13.48 -3.00
C LYS A 254 9.45 -13.92 -4.30
N ASN A 255 9.18 -15.14 -4.75
CA ASN A 255 9.71 -15.67 -6.00
C ASN A 255 9.19 -14.87 -7.20
N GLU A 256 7.89 -14.59 -7.26
CA GLU A 256 7.28 -13.75 -8.28
C GLU A 256 7.92 -12.36 -8.32
N ALA A 257 8.01 -11.68 -7.18
CA ALA A 257 8.63 -10.36 -7.08
C ALA A 257 10.09 -10.37 -7.55
N LYS A 258 10.85 -11.44 -7.21
CA LYS A 258 12.23 -11.62 -7.67
C LYS A 258 12.30 -11.83 -9.17
N ILE A 259 11.50 -12.71 -9.73
CA ILE A 259 11.45 -12.99 -11.18
C ILE A 259 11.17 -11.70 -11.96
N ILE A 260 10.18 -10.93 -11.53
CA ILE A 260 9.80 -9.65 -12.15
C ILE A 260 10.95 -8.64 -12.03
N LYS A 261 11.57 -8.53 -10.84
CA LYS A 261 12.72 -7.65 -10.63
C LYS A 261 13.86 -8.02 -11.56
N ASP A 262 14.31 -9.28 -11.55
CA ASP A 262 15.43 -9.76 -12.34
C ASP A 262 15.18 -9.61 -13.86
N TYR A 263 13.94 -9.78 -14.29
CA TYR A 263 13.56 -9.52 -15.68
C TYR A 263 13.81 -8.06 -16.06
N PHE A 264 13.29 -7.13 -15.25
CA PHE A 264 13.41 -5.71 -15.60
C PHE A 264 14.81 -5.11 -15.35
N GLU A 265 15.60 -5.70 -14.50
CA GLU A 265 17.03 -5.35 -14.43
C GLU A 265 17.74 -5.69 -15.76
N LYS A 266 17.40 -6.83 -16.39
CA LYS A 266 17.91 -7.19 -17.72
C LYS A 266 17.37 -6.26 -18.81
N VAL A 267 16.06 -5.97 -18.79
CA VAL A 267 15.47 -5.02 -19.75
C VAL A 267 16.12 -3.66 -19.62
N LYS A 268 16.34 -3.19 -18.39
CA LYS A 268 17.00 -1.91 -18.12
C LYS A 268 18.44 -1.88 -18.61
N SER A 269 19.20 -2.98 -18.43
CA SER A 269 20.61 -3.04 -18.89
C SER A 269 20.74 -3.07 -20.41
N SER A 270 19.70 -3.47 -21.14
CA SER A 270 19.67 -3.50 -22.61
C SER A 270 18.97 -2.27 -23.22
N ALA A 271 18.36 -1.41 -22.42
CA ALA A 271 17.71 -0.20 -22.87
C ALA A 271 18.72 0.93 -23.08
N SER A 272 18.49 1.79 -24.08
CA SER A 272 19.19 3.08 -24.20
C SER A 272 18.63 4.01 -23.13
N ILE A 273 19.45 4.45 -22.21
CA ILE A 273 19.07 5.37 -21.13
C ILE A 273 20.01 6.56 -21.14
N ASP A 274 19.54 7.69 -21.67
CA ASP A 274 20.29 8.93 -21.73
C ASP A 274 19.83 9.90 -20.65
N VAL A 275 20.71 10.19 -19.70
CA VAL A 275 20.44 11.15 -18.61
C VAL A 275 20.80 12.54 -19.09
N VAL A 276 19.79 13.37 -19.38
CA VAL A 276 19.94 14.76 -19.83
C VAL A 276 20.10 15.70 -18.64
N ARG A 277 19.30 15.51 -17.58
CA ARG A 277 19.34 16.34 -16.38
C ARG A 277 18.80 15.54 -15.17
N SER A 278 19.58 15.51 -14.10
CA SER A 278 19.11 14.90 -12.84
C SER A 278 18.03 15.77 -12.18
N PRO A 279 16.97 15.17 -11.63
CA PRO A 279 15.98 15.91 -10.85
C PRO A 279 16.62 16.37 -9.54
N SER A 280 16.70 17.66 -9.33
CA SER A 280 17.16 18.30 -8.07
C SER A 280 16.05 18.36 -7.02
#